data_6ecac7c40a65159e296eacecf4a87288
#
_entry.id   6ecac7c40a65159e296eacecf4a87288
#
_cell.length_a   1.000
_cell.length_b   1.000
_cell.length_c   1.000
_cell.angle_alpha   90.00
_cell.angle_beta   90.00
_cell.angle_gamma   90.00
#
_symmetry.space_group_name_H-M   'P 1'
#
loop_
_entity.id
_entity.type
_entity.pdbx_description
1 polymer ?
#
loop_
_entity_poly.entity_id
_entity_poly.type
_entity_poly.pdbx_seq_one_letter_code
_entity_poly.pdbx_strand_id
1 'polypeptide(L)'
;MKAIIGVYGSVSSHWVGDGFPVKSLFFYDHLGEHISPFLLLDHAGPAQFTPTTKKRGVGVHPHRGFETVTIVYDGEVAHGDSVGNRGVIGA
;
A
#
# COMPACT_ATOMS: atom_id res chain seq x y z
N MET A 1 16.90 -13.61 22.25
CA MET A 1 16.37 -14.42 21.11
C MET A 1 15.00 -13.90 20.74
N LYS A 2 14.79 -13.70 19.45
CA LYS A 2 13.46 -13.31 18.95
C LYS A 2 12.59 -14.55 18.81
N ALA A 3 11.34 -14.43 19.20
CA ALA A 3 10.37 -15.52 19.11
C ALA A 3 9.26 -15.17 18.09
N ILE A 4 8.76 -16.16 17.40
CA ILE A 4 7.58 -16.02 16.54
C ILE A 4 6.35 -16.06 17.44
N ILE A 5 5.56 -14.99 17.44
CA ILE A 5 4.32 -14.91 18.23
C ILE A 5 3.06 -15.23 17.43
N GLY A 6 3.19 -15.37 16.12
CA GLY A 6 2.07 -15.76 15.27
C GLY A 6 2.48 -15.86 13.81
N VAL A 7 1.70 -16.63 13.07
CA VAL A 7 1.80 -16.73 11.60
C VAL A 7 0.39 -16.57 11.06
N TYR A 8 0.22 -15.62 10.14
CA TYR A 8 -1.09 -15.26 9.61
C TYR A 8 -1.12 -15.47 8.12
N GLY A 9 -2.16 -16.13 7.63
CA GLY A 9 -2.35 -16.39 6.22
C GLY A 9 -2.75 -15.15 5.43
N SER A 10 -2.71 -15.27 4.11
CA SER A 10 -3.13 -14.20 3.21
C SER A 10 -4.60 -13.86 3.36
N VAL A 11 -4.92 -12.58 3.29
CA VAL A 11 -6.29 -12.08 3.20
C VAL A 11 -6.71 -11.88 1.75
N SER A 12 -8.00 -11.65 1.54
CA SER A 12 -8.56 -11.41 0.21
C SER A 12 -7.98 -10.16 -0.42
N SER A 13 -7.79 -10.20 -1.75
CA SER A 13 -7.40 -9.04 -2.52
C SER A 13 -8.58 -8.08 -2.69
N HIS A 14 -8.28 -6.80 -2.79
CA HIS A 14 -9.23 -5.77 -3.17
C HIS A 14 -8.54 -4.74 -4.07
N TRP A 15 -9.33 -3.91 -4.74
CA TRP A 15 -8.80 -2.84 -5.58
C TRP A 15 -8.73 -1.54 -4.80
N VAL A 16 -7.65 -0.79 -5.00
CA VAL A 16 -7.52 0.59 -4.53
C VAL A 16 -7.66 1.49 -5.76
N GLY A 17 -8.82 2.12 -5.90
CA GLY A 17 -9.19 2.81 -7.12
C GLY A 17 -9.23 1.84 -8.31
N ASP A 18 -8.83 2.30 -9.48
CA ASP A 18 -8.59 1.47 -10.65
C ASP A 18 -7.08 1.21 -10.89
N GLY A 19 -6.25 1.56 -9.90
CA GLY A 19 -4.81 1.51 -10.03
C GLY A 19 -4.17 0.21 -9.57
N PHE A 20 -4.62 -0.34 -8.44
CA PHE A 20 -3.88 -1.43 -7.80
C PHE A 20 -4.78 -2.54 -7.27
N PRO A 21 -4.52 -3.81 -7.65
CA PRO A 21 -5.00 -4.95 -6.86
C PRO A 21 -4.12 -5.06 -5.61
N VAL A 22 -4.75 -5.04 -4.44
CA VAL A 22 -4.06 -4.95 -3.15
C VAL A 22 -4.46 -6.10 -2.25
N LYS A 23 -3.47 -6.67 -1.56
CA LYS A 23 -3.69 -7.54 -0.41
C LYS A 23 -3.23 -6.80 0.85
N SER A 24 -4.14 -6.59 1.77
CA SER A 24 -3.77 -6.09 3.10
C SER A 24 -3.22 -7.24 3.92
N LEU A 25 -1.95 -7.14 4.30
CA LEU A 25 -1.29 -8.20 5.07
C LEU A 25 -1.66 -8.10 6.53
N PHE A 26 -1.80 -6.91 7.05
CA PHE A 26 -2.37 -6.65 8.36
C PHE A 26 -2.94 -5.23 8.43
N PHE A 27 -3.81 -4.99 9.39
CA PHE A 27 -4.32 -3.68 9.73
C PHE A 27 -4.60 -3.60 11.24
N TYR A 28 -4.71 -2.40 11.74
CA TYR A 28 -4.76 -2.11 13.18
C TYR A 28 -5.85 -2.88 13.93
N ASP A 29 -7.06 -2.93 13.39
CA ASP A 29 -8.19 -3.62 14.04
C ASP A 29 -7.96 -5.12 14.23
N HIS A 30 -7.05 -5.69 13.45
CA HIS A 30 -6.76 -7.13 13.48
C HIS A 30 -5.58 -7.46 14.41
N LEU A 31 -4.49 -6.69 14.34
CA LEU A 31 -3.24 -7.01 15.03
C LEU A 31 -2.65 -5.83 15.82
N GLY A 32 -3.43 -4.76 16.05
CA GLY A 32 -2.91 -3.51 16.58
C GLY A 32 -2.03 -3.62 17.82
N GLU A 33 -2.35 -4.52 18.75
CA GLU A 33 -1.57 -4.73 19.97
C GLU A 33 -0.17 -5.28 19.70
N HIS A 34 0.00 -6.05 18.64
CA HIS A 34 1.26 -6.71 18.30
C HIS A 34 2.13 -5.95 17.32
N ILE A 35 1.52 -5.12 16.49
CA ILE A 35 2.20 -4.45 15.38
C ILE A 35 2.45 -2.96 15.61
N SER A 36 1.88 -2.38 16.66
CA SER A 36 2.10 -0.97 17.00
C SER A 36 3.60 -0.62 16.98
N PRO A 37 4.03 0.48 16.40
CA PRO A 37 3.24 1.61 15.90
C PRO A 37 2.73 1.47 14.45
N PHE A 38 2.87 0.32 13.86
CA PHE A 38 2.38 0.09 12.50
C PHE A 38 0.87 -0.13 12.50
N LEU A 39 0.17 0.47 11.55
CA LEU A 39 -1.28 0.43 11.46
C LEU A 39 -1.79 -0.51 10.38
N LEU A 40 -1.04 -0.61 9.28
CA LEU A 40 -1.47 -1.34 8.10
C LEU A 40 -0.27 -1.65 7.22
N LEU A 41 -0.29 -2.80 6.59
CA LEU A 41 0.64 -3.16 5.52
C LEU A 41 -0.15 -3.72 4.35
N ASP A 42 -0.06 -3.04 3.23
CA ASP A 42 -0.65 -3.47 1.97
C ASP A 42 0.42 -3.91 0.98
N HIS A 43 0.13 -4.97 0.26
CA HIS A 43 0.95 -5.44 -0.85
C HIS A 43 0.16 -5.29 -2.15
N ALA A 44 0.64 -4.42 -3.04
CA ALA A 44 0.02 -4.15 -4.32
C ALA A 44 0.69 -4.93 -5.43
N GLY A 45 -0.10 -5.61 -6.23
CA GLY A 45 0.38 -6.40 -7.35
C GLY A 45 0.86 -7.81 -6.95
N PRO A 46 1.64 -8.48 -7.82
CA PRO A 46 2.01 -8.01 -9.16
C PRO A 46 0.83 -7.98 -10.13
N ALA A 47 0.81 -6.99 -11.01
CA ALA A 47 -0.19 -6.88 -12.05
C ALA A 47 0.40 -6.20 -13.29
N GLN A 48 0.02 -6.67 -14.47
CA GLN A 48 0.35 -6.01 -15.72
C GLN A 48 -0.85 -5.22 -16.20
N PHE A 49 -0.61 -3.98 -16.58
CA PHE A 49 -1.64 -3.11 -17.12
C PHE A 49 -1.47 -2.98 -18.62
N THR A 50 -2.56 -3.07 -19.35
CA THR A 50 -2.53 -2.79 -20.78
C THR A 50 -2.17 -1.33 -21.01
N PRO A 51 -1.36 -1.00 -22.03
CA PRO A 51 -1.08 0.38 -22.37
C PRO A 51 -2.36 1.17 -22.59
N THR A 52 -2.44 2.37 -22.01
CA THR A 52 -3.60 3.24 -22.10
C THR A 52 -3.17 4.70 -21.98
N THR A 53 -3.93 5.60 -22.61
CA THR A 53 -3.77 7.03 -22.44
C THR A 53 -4.53 7.55 -21.22
N LYS A 54 -5.39 6.74 -20.63
CA LYS A 54 -6.12 7.10 -19.41
C LYS A 54 -5.22 6.91 -18.20
N LYS A 55 -5.23 7.89 -17.31
CA LYS A 55 -4.61 7.73 -16.00
C LYS A 55 -5.34 6.66 -15.21
N ARG A 56 -4.56 5.74 -14.64
CA ARG A 56 -5.03 4.78 -13.65
C ARG A 56 -4.42 5.16 -12.32
N GLY A 57 -5.15 4.97 -11.26
CA GLY A 57 -4.61 5.27 -9.93
C GLY A 57 -5.68 5.41 -8.88
N VAL A 58 -5.28 6.05 -7.81
CA VAL A 58 -6.10 6.30 -6.65
C VAL A 58 -6.42 7.79 -6.58
N GLY A 59 -7.68 8.12 -6.39
CA GLY A 59 -8.10 9.50 -6.23
C GLY A 59 -7.53 10.12 -4.95
N VAL A 60 -7.65 11.43 -4.86
CA VAL A 60 -7.23 12.19 -3.69
C VAL A 60 -8.00 11.69 -2.47
N HIS A 61 -7.28 11.39 -1.40
CA HIS A 61 -7.85 10.93 -0.14
C HIS A 61 -7.00 11.43 1.04
N PRO A 62 -7.60 11.57 2.23
CA PRO A 62 -6.87 12.11 3.36
C PRO A 62 -5.99 11.08 4.06
N HIS A 63 -4.85 11.55 4.58
CA HIS A 63 -4.02 10.84 5.53
C HIS A 63 -3.86 11.71 6.77
N ARG A 64 -4.50 11.34 7.86
CA ARG A 64 -4.46 12.12 9.10
C ARG A 64 -3.95 11.28 10.26
N GLY A 65 -2.96 11.83 10.94
CA GLY A 65 -2.41 11.21 12.15
C GLY A 65 -1.51 10.01 11.89
N PHE A 66 -1.09 9.78 10.64
CA PHE A 66 -0.16 8.71 10.32
C PHE A 66 0.68 9.06 9.08
N GLU A 67 1.78 8.38 8.92
CA GLU A 67 2.64 8.45 7.74
C GLU A 67 2.47 7.22 6.87
N THR A 68 2.70 7.40 5.58
CA THR A 68 2.77 6.28 4.64
C THR A 68 4.18 6.16 4.09
N VAL A 69 4.64 4.92 3.95
CA VAL A 69 5.92 4.59 3.32
C VAL A 69 5.65 3.60 2.20
N THR A 70 6.08 3.93 1.01
CA THR A 70 5.94 3.06 -0.15
C THR A 70 7.29 2.49 -0.54
N ILE A 71 7.34 1.17 -0.71
CA ILE A 71 8.52 0.46 -1.20
C ILE A 71 8.15 -0.20 -2.51
N VAL A 72 8.90 0.07 -3.57
CA VAL A 72 8.66 -0.48 -4.90
C VAL A 72 9.68 -1.56 -5.19
N TYR A 73 9.21 -2.78 -5.45
CA TYR A 73 10.07 -3.90 -5.82
C TYR A 73 10.22 -4.05 -7.32
N ASP A 74 9.22 -3.65 -8.09
CA ASP A 74 9.22 -3.75 -9.55
C ASP A 74 8.32 -2.67 -10.12
N GLY A 75 8.75 -2.04 -11.20
CA GLY A 75 8.00 -0.98 -11.86
C GLY A 75 8.21 0.40 -11.23
N GLU A 76 7.24 1.27 -11.45
CA GLU A 76 7.28 2.65 -10.99
C GLU A 76 5.91 3.10 -10.50
N VAL A 77 5.92 4.00 -9.52
CA VAL A 77 4.71 4.60 -8.97
C VAL A 77 4.89 6.11 -8.91
N ALA A 78 3.95 6.84 -9.51
CA ALA A 78 3.89 8.29 -9.38
C ALA A 78 3.04 8.67 -8.16
N HIS A 79 3.47 9.70 -7.45
CA HIS A 79 2.77 10.17 -6.26
C HIS A 79 2.70 11.70 -6.21
N GLY A 80 1.78 12.19 -5.42
CA GLY A 80 1.64 13.61 -5.14
C GLY A 80 0.89 13.85 -3.84
N ASP A 81 1.09 15.02 -3.25
CA ASP A 81 0.40 15.40 -2.02
C ASP A 81 -0.14 16.83 -2.05
N SER A 82 -0.83 17.21 -0.97
CA SER A 82 -1.48 18.52 -0.88
C SER A 82 -0.55 19.70 -0.66
N VAL A 83 0.72 19.45 -0.31
CA VAL A 83 1.73 20.50 -0.12
C VAL A 83 2.65 20.65 -1.33
N GLY A 84 2.29 20.02 -2.45
CA GLY A 84 2.98 20.18 -3.73
C GLY A 84 4.13 19.21 -3.98
N ASN A 85 4.36 18.25 -3.11
CA ASN A 85 5.35 17.21 -3.36
C ASN A 85 4.84 16.26 -4.44
N ARG A 86 5.67 16.01 -5.43
CA ARG A 86 5.36 15.10 -6.53
C ARG A 86 6.62 14.35 -6.94
N GLY A 87 6.44 13.15 -7.42
CA GLY A 87 7.56 12.37 -7.91
C GLY A 87 7.15 11.03 -8.47
N VAL A 88 8.16 10.33 -8.97
CA VAL A 88 8.03 8.96 -9.42
C VAL A 88 9.06 8.15 -8.65
N ILE A 89 8.62 7.07 -8.04
CA ILE A 89 9.50 6.14 -7.35
C ILE A 89 9.58 4.84 -8.13
N GLY A 90 10.77 4.28 -8.22
CA GLY A 90 11.03 3.02 -8.91
C GLY A 90 11.70 2.00 -8.01
N ALA A 91 11.80 0.80 -8.54
CA ALA A 91 12.50 -0.29 -7.86
C ALA A 91 14.01 -0.05 -7.79
#